data_56102ba9be8c719cf28445b0819c7d61
#
_entry.id   56102ba9be8c719cf28445b0819c7d61
#
_cell.length_a   1.000
_cell.length_b   1.000
_cell.length_c   1.000
_cell.angle_alpha   90.00
_cell.angle_beta   90.00
_cell.angle_gamma   90.00
#
_symmetry.space_group_name_H-M   'P 1'
#
loop_
_entity.id
_entity.type
_entity.pdbx_description
1 polymer ?
#
loop_
_entity_poly.entity_id
_entity_poly.type
_entity_poly.pdbx_seq_one_letter_code
_entity_poly.pdbx_strand_id
1 'polypeptide(L)'
;MTDASGAGPDDNDHGDSSEQTPTPLETLRSLAALETMLTDDLRHIEVYTMDGLLSLFWHGPSDAEDVVLMCGGAMGGVLGPAECLYQDLGVSLSALGIATIRIGYRKPNDTEACLHDLAAAADLARRSGAERFITMGHSFGGAPAMQAATAFGVHAAGCVTLATQSAGCEPCEDLATRIPVIMFHGDKDEILPFQASQMVQMVIGGGELVLLPGAGHLLTEAQTELRERLNMWIPEQFANHAAGS
;
A
#
# COMPACT_ATOMS: atom_id res chain seq x y z
N MET A 1 65.61 -14.57 -43.02
CA MET A 1 64.46 -15.20 -43.67
C MET A 1 63.66 -15.82 -42.53
N THR A 2 62.68 -15.26 -42.31
CA THR A 2 61.22 -14.99 -42.30
C THR A 2 60.75 -15.10 -40.88
N ASP A 3 60.42 -14.07 -40.29
CA ASP A 3 59.24 -13.34 -39.96
C ASP A 3 57.95 -14.18 -39.85
N ALA A 4 57.33 -14.20 -38.67
CA ALA A 4 55.91 -14.42 -38.48
C ALA A 4 55.47 -13.85 -37.13
N SER A 5 54.97 -12.64 -37.15
CA SER A 5 54.12 -12.02 -36.15
C SER A 5 52.83 -12.80 -35.94
N GLY A 6 52.49 -13.11 -34.72
CA GLY A 6 51.21 -13.63 -34.31
C GLY A 6 50.58 -12.70 -33.26
N ALA A 7 49.75 -11.78 -33.72
CA ALA A 7 48.88 -11.02 -32.84
C ALA A 7 47.76 -11.96 -32.32
N GLY A 8 47.66 -12.10 -31.00
CA GLY A 8 46.52 -12.72 -30.35
C GLY A 8 45.36 -11.72 -30.26
N PRO A 9 44.11 -12.17 -30.29
CA PRO A 9 42.96 -11.31 -30.19
C PRO A 9 42.77 -10.80 -28.74
N ASP A 10 42.58 -9.48 -28.62
CA ASP A 10 42.09 -8.82 -27.44
C ASP A 10 40.62 -9.25 -27.17
N ASP A 11 40.42 -10.17 -26.28
CA ASP A 11 39.09 -10.46 -25.68
C ASP A 11 38.86 -9.46 -24.52
N ASN A 12 38.46 -8.24 -24.84
CA ASN A 12 37.80 -7.34 -23.90
C ASN A 12 36.31 -7.66 -23.87
N ASP A 13 35.93 -8.75 -23.21
CA ASP A 13 34.59 -9.00 -22.76
C ASP A 13 34.33 -8.18 -21.46
N HIS A 14 34.04 -6.89 -21.62
CA HIS A 14 33.44 -6.10 -20.58
C HIS A 14 31.96 -6.50 -20.48
N GLY A 15 31.68 -7.58 -19.78
CA GLY A 15 30.35 -7.89 -19.30
C GLY A 15 29.83 -6.75 -18.46
N ASP A 16 28.95 -5.95 -19.07
CA ASP A 16 28.11 -4.95 -18.39
C ASP A 16 27.19 -5.68 -17.39
N SER A 17 27.74 -5.99 -16.23
CA SER A 17 26.96 -6.37 -15.06
C SER A 17 26.35 -5.09 -14.48
N SER A 18 25.26 -4.61 -15.07
CA SER A 18 24.40 -3.64 -14.43
C SER A 18 23.93 -4.28 -13.11
N GLU A 19 24.53 -3.88 -11.99
CA GLU A 19 24.05 -4.24 -10.64
C GLU A 19 22.61 -3.73 -10.54
N GLN A 20 21.64 -4.62 -10.68
CA GLN A 20 20.25 -4.28 -10.47
C GLN A 20 20.06 -3.92 -9.01
N THR A 21 19.54 -2.74 -8.73
CA THR A 21 19.17 -2.35 -7.37
C THR A 21 18.21 -3.36 -6.80
N PRO A 22 18.50 -3.94 -5.62
CA PRO A 22 17.62 -4.94 -5.02
C PRO A 22 16.23 -4.36 -4.75
N THR A 23 15.20 -5.14 -5.01
CA THR A 23 13.81 -4.73 -4.81
C THR A 23 13.43 -4.69 -3.33
N PRO A 24 12.30 -4.03 -2.96
CA PRO A 24 11.84 -3.99 -1.58
C PRO A 24 11.65 -5.37 -0.95
N LEU A 25 11.14 -6.35 -1.69
CA LEU A 25 10.95 -7.71 -1.18
C LEU A 25 12.30 -8.42 -0.94
N GLU A 26 13.28 -8.21 -1.80
CA GLU A 26 14.64 -8.77 -1.66
C GLU A 26 15.39 -8.17 -0.46
N THR A 27 15.16 -6.89 -0.17
CA THR A 27 15.79 -6.19 0.97
C THR A 27 15.19 -6.54 2.32
N LEU A 28 14.08 -7.29 2.38
CA LEU A 28 13.49 -7.79 3.64
C LEU A 28 14.39 -8.76 4.42
N ARG A 29 15.43 -9.31 3.79
CA ARG A 29 16.30 -10.32 4.42
C ARG A 29 15.49 -11.52 4.92
N SER A 30 14.61 -12.04 4.06
CA SER A 30 13.73 -13.16 4.39
C SER A 30 14.51 -14.43 4.68
N LEU A 31 14.10 -15.14 5.73
CA LEU A 31 14.62 -16.46 6.12
C LEU A 31 13.77 -17.60 5.55
N ALA A 32 12.47 -17.39 5.51
CA ALA A 32 11.47 -18.31 4.99
C ALA A 32 10.18 -17.57 4.61
N ALA A 33 9.40 -18.15 3.73
CA ALA A 33 8.05 -17.70 3.45
C ALA A 33 7.10 -18.91 3.50
N LEU A 34 5.89 -18.69 4.01
CA LEU A 34 4.83 -19.68 4.09
C LEU A 34 3.56 -19.07 3.50
N GLU A 35 2.85 -19.83 2.69
CA GLU A 35 1.55 -19.45 2.15
C GLU A 35 0.51 -20.51 2.52
N THR A 36 -0.65 -20.07 3.00
CA THR A 36 -1.75 -20.91 3.42
C THR A 36 -3.07 -20.35 2.90
N MET A 37 -3.84 -21.15 2.17
CA MET A 37 -5.21 -20.79 1.81
C MET A 37 -6.11 -20.91 3.06
N LEU A 38 -6.74 -19.80 3.45
CA LEU A 38 -7.70 -19.76 4.56
C LEU A 38 -9.13 -20.01 4.06
N THR A 39 -9.45 -19.48 2.87
CA THR A 39 -10.68 -19.76 2.11
C THR A 39 -10.33 -19.87 0.63
N ASP A 40 -11.31 -20.07 -0.25
CA ASP A 40 -11.07 -20.20 -1.69
C ASP A 40 -10.48 -18.91 -2.32
N ASP A 41 -10.70 -17.74 -1.70
CA ASP A 41 -10.26 -16.43 -2.18
C ASP A 41 -9.42 -15.62 -1.18
N LEU A 42 -9.10 -16.19 -0.01
CA LEU A 42 -8.24 -15.59 1.01
C LEU A 42 -7.03 -16.46 1.29
N ARG A 43 -5.85 -15.92 1.06
CA ARG A 43 -4.58 -16.53 1.45
C ARG A 43 -3.85 -15.70 2.49
N HIS A 44 -3.18 -16.37 3.38
CA HIS A 44 -2.26 -15.80 4.36
C HIS A 44 -0.83 -16.11 3.95
N ILE A 45 -0.02 -15.08 3.82
CA ILE A 45 1.41 -15.18 3.48
C ILE A 45 2.19 -14.65 4.66
N GLU A 46 3.08 -15.48 5.19
CA GLU A 46 4.00 -15.15 6.25
C GLU A 46 5.42 -15.09 5.70
N VAL A 47 6.08 -13.93 5.82
CA VAL A 47 7.47 -13.76 5.46
C VAL A 47 8.28 -13.57 6.74
N TYR A 48 8.98 -14.62 7.14
CA TYR A 48 9.88 -14.61 8.29
C TYR A 48 11.17 -13.91 7.91
N THR A 49 11.51 -12.83 8.61
CA THR A 49 12.70 -12.03 8.34
C THR A 49 13.59 -11.94 9.58
N MET A 50 14.82 -11.44 9.42
CA MET A 50 15.69 -11.15 10.55
C MET A 50 15.14 -10.05 11.49
N ASP A 51 14.22 -9.22 10.98
CA ASP A 51 13.66 -8.06 11.68
C ASP A 51 12.24 -8.26 12.19
N GLY A 52 11.67 -9.46 12.04
CA GLY A 52 10.31 -9.79 12.47
C GLY A 52 9.51 -10.54 11.40
N LEU A 53 8.23 -10.75 11.67
CA LEU A 53 7.29 -11.43 10.79
C LEU A 53 6.47 -10.38 10.00
N LEU A 54 6.58 -10.39 8.68
CA LEU A 54 5.64 -9.71 7.80
C LEU A 54 4.49 -10.68 7.51
N SER A 55 3.28 -10.27 7.84
CA SER A 55 2.07 -11.08 7.66
C SER A 55 1.13 -10.40 6.68
N LEU A 56 0.81 -11.06 5.57
CA LEU A 56 -0.04 -10.53 4.52
C LEU A 56 -1.31 -11.36 4.38
N PHE A 57 -2.48 -10.72 4.43
CA PHE A 57 -3.76 -11.36 4.14
C PHE A 57 -4.24 -10.87 2.78
N TRP A 58 -4.17 -11.72 1.79
CA TRP A 58 -4.49 -11.41 0.40
C TRP A 58 -5.84 -11.99 0.03
N HIS A 59 -6.82 -11.13 -0.25
CA HIS A 59 -8.10 -11.50 -0.85
C HIS A 59 -8.09 -11.30 -2.36
N GLY A 60 -8.78 -12.18 -3.07
CA GLY A 60 -9.03 -12.08 -4.49
C GLY A 60 -7.96 -12.72 -5.36
N PRO A 61 -8.02 -12.48 -6.69
CA PRO A 61 -7.13 -13.13 -7.64
C PRO A 61 -5.66 -12.87 -7.35
N SER A 62 -4.84 -13.89 -7.53
CA SER A 62 -3.39 -13.77 -7.31
C SER A 62 -2.69 -12.95 -8.38
N ASP A 63 -3.29 -12.86 -9.56
CA ASP A 63 -2.84 -12.18 -10.76
C ASP A 63 -3.66 -10.92 -11.09
N ALA A 64 -4.36 -10.36 -10.09
CA ALA A 64 -5.10 -9.13 -10.26
C ALA A 64 -4.18 -7.97 -10.66
N GLU A 65 -4.57 -7.21 -11.70
CA GLU A 65 -3.88 -5.99 -12.10
C GLU A 65 -4.10 -4.85 -11.11
N ASP A 66 -5.27 -4.82 -10.44
CA ASP A 66 -5.70 -3.81 -9.49
C ASP A 66 -5.59 -4.34 -8.06
N VAL A 67 -4.80 -3.66 -7.23
CA VAL A 67 -4.53 -4.09 -5.86
C VAL A 67 -4.69 -2.95 -4.86
N VAL A 68 -5.46 -3.19 -3.78
CA VAL A 68 -5.54 -2.27 -2.64
C VAL A 68 -4.62 -2.75 -1.51
N LEU A 69 -3.67 -1.93 -1.10
CA LEU A 69 -2.78 -2.18 0.03
C LEU A 69 -3.32 -1.51 1.28
N MET A 70 -3.61 -2.28 2.33
CA MET A 70 -4.31 -1.80 3.53
C MET A 70 -3.43 -1.89 4.77
N CYS A 71 -3.25 -0.76 5.46
CA CYS A 71 -2.36 -0.59 6.60
C CYS A 71 -3.11 -0.30 7.89
N GLY A 72 -2.72 -0.97 8.98
CA GLY A 72 -3.24 -0.72 10.31
C GLY A 72 -2.66 0.52 11.00
N GLY A 73 -3.18 0.84 12.18
CA GLY A 73 -2.71 1.94 13.03
C GLY A 73 -1.38 1.66 13.75
N ALA A 74 -1.04 2.50 14.75
CA ALA A 74 0.21 2.41 15.51
C ALA A 74 0.42 1.07 16.26
N MET A 75 -0.66 0.39 16.61
CA MET A 75 -0.61 -0.94 17.23
C MET A 75 -0.60 -2.08 16.20
N GLY A 76 -0.53 -1.78 14.90
CA GLY A 76 -0.72 -2.75 13.83
C GLY A 76 -2.18 -3.11 13.62
N GLY A 77 -2.42 -4.37 13.30
CA GLY A 77 -3.76 -4.91 13.06
C GLY A 77 -4.11 -4.98 11.57
N VAL A 78 -4.87 -6.00 11.20
CA VAL A 78 -5.19 -6.33 9.80
C VAL A 78 -6.69 -6.28 9.50
N LEU A 79 -7.51 -5.92 10.49
CA LEU A 79 -8.96 -5.88 10.32
C LEU A 79 -9.46 -4.50 9.89
N GLY A 80 -8.67 -3.44 10.14
CA GLY A 80 -9.07 -2.06 9.91
C GLY A 80 -10.04 -1.52 10.96
N PRO A 81 -10.40 -0.21 10.86
CA PRO A 81 -11.43 0.40 11.70
C PRO A 81 -12.84 -0.05 11.27
N ALA A 82 -13.88 0.57 11.83
CA ALA A 82 -15.28 0.38 11.45
C ALA A 82 -15.71 -1.09 11.38
N GLU A 83 -15.40 -1.83 12.46
CA GLU A 83 -15.79 -3.23 12.63
C GLU A 83 -15.36 -4.13 11.44
N CYS A 84 -14.06 -4.28 11.28
CA CYS A 84 -13.45 -5.13 10.24
C CYS A 84 -13.59 -4.61 8.79
N LEU A 85 -13.61 -3.30 8.58
CA LEU A 85 -13.74 -2.67 7.26
C LEU A 85 -12.82 -3.29 6.20
N TYR A 86 -11.57 -3.58 6.53
CA TYR A 86 -10.59 -4.14 5.57
C TYR A 86 -10.96 -5.56 5.12
N GLN A 87 -11.52 -6.35 6.04
CA GLN A 87 -12.01 -7.70 5.71
C GLN A 87 -13.22 -7.61 4.77
N ASP A 88 -14.17 -6.73 5.07
CA ASP A 88 -15.38 -6.59 4.28
C ASP A 88 -15.10 -6.06 2.86
N LEU A 89 -14.20 -5.07 2.75
CA LEU A 89 -13.72 -4.59 1.45
C LEU A 89 -12.97 -5.68 0.69
N GLY A 90 -12.18 -6.51 1.38
CA GLY A 90 -11.53 -7.66 0.76
C GLY A 90 -12.51 -8.59 0.06
N VAL A 91 -13.58 -8.96 0.75
CA VAL A 91 -14.63 -9.83 0.19
C VAL A 91 -15.37 -9.15 -0.97
N SER A 92 -15.79 -7.88 -0.83
CA SER A 92 -16.58 -7.21 -1.84
C SER A 92 -15.78 -6.86 -3.10
N LEU A 93 -14.53 -6.42 -2.96
CA LEU A 93 -13.66 -6.04 -4.08
C LEU A 93 -13.15 -7.26 -4.83
N SER A 94 -12.89 -8.39 -4.13
CA SER A 94 -12.55 -9.67 -4.76
C SER A 94 -13.59 -10.10 -5.80
N ALA A 95 -14.87 -9.91 -5.50
CA ALA A 95 -15.96 -10.21 -6.43
C ALA A 95 -15.94 -9.36 -7.73
N LEU A 96 -15.18 -8.25 -7.72
CA LEU A 96 -14.96 -7.36 -8.87
C LEU A 96 -13.61 -7.62 -9.56
N GLY A 97 -12.86 -8.64 -9.14
CA GLY A 97 -11.52 -8.94 -9.67
C GLY A 97 -10.41 -8.05 -9.12
N ILE A 98 -10.71 -7.20 -8.13
CA ILE A 98 -9.73 -6.34 -7.45
C ILE A 98 -9.18 -7.10 -6.23
N ALA A 99 -7.87 -7.29 -6.17
CA ALA A 99 -7.26 -7.90 -5.00
C ALA A 99 -7.04 -6.87 -3.88
N THR A 100 -7.04 -7.35 -2.63
CA THR A 100 -6.67 -6.54 -1.46
C THR A 100 -5.62 -7.26 -0.64
N ILE A 101 -4.63 -6.52 -0.15
CA ILE A 101 -3.59 -7.04 0.73
C ILE A 101 -3.61 -6.26 2.04
N ARG A 102 -3.99 -6.92 3.13
CA ARG A 102 -3.93 -6.37 4.48
C ARG A 102 -2.56 -6.67 5.07
N ILE A 103 -1.87 -5.64 5.55
CA ILE A 103 -0.46 -5.71 5.95
C ILE A 103 -0.35 -5.74 7.47
N GLY A 104 0.09 -6.88 8.01
CA GLY A 104 0.50 -7.01 9.40
C GLY A 104 1.98 -6.68 9.52
N TYR A 105 2.29 -5.49 10.02
CA TYR A 105 3.63 -4.95 10.07
C TYR A 105 4.61 -5.79 10.89
N ARG A 106 5.87 -5.84 10.45
CA ARG A 106 6.98 -6.39 11.24
C ARG A 106 7.24 -5.57 12.50
N LYS A 107 7.16 -4.26 12.39
CA LYS A 107 7.41 -3.29 13.47
C LYS A 107 6.35 -2.19 13.43
N PRO A 108 5.18 -2.38 14.06
CA PRO A 108 4.18 -1.33 14.16
C PRO A 108 4.75 -0.05 14.79
N ASN A 109 4.26 1.11 14.38
CA ASN A 109 4.69 2.44 14.84
C ASN A 109 6.12 2.86 14.44
N ASP A 110 6.78 2.09 13.59
CA ASP A 110 8.03 2.45 12.92
C ASP A 110 7.70 2.79 11.45
N THR A 111 7.68 4.07 11.11
CA THR A 111 7.22 4.54 9.79
C THR A 111 8.07 3.96 8.65
N GLU A 112 9.40 3.91 8.82
CA GLU A 112 10.30 3.40 7.79
C GLU A 112 10.10 1.89 7.58
N ALA A 113 10.01 1.13 8.67
CA ALA A 113 9.75 -0.31 8.61
C ALA A 113 8.36 -0.60 8.01
N CYS A 114 7.32 0.16 8.39
CA CYS A 114 5.97 0.01 7.83
C CYS A 114 5.90 0.37 6.35
N LEU A 115 6.60 1.43 5.92
CA LEU A 115 6.70 1.79 4.50
C LEU A 115 7.42 0.70 3.69
N HIS A 116 8.50 0.13 4.24
CA HIS A 116 9.20 -0.99 3.62
C HIS A 116 8.28 -2.22 3.49
N ASP A 117 7.47 -2.52 4.52
CA ASP A 117 6.50 -3.62 4.49
C ASP A 117 5.44 -3.42 3.39
N LEU A 118 4.95 -2.18 3.20
CA LEU A 118 4.06 -1.85 2.09
C LEU A 118 4.74 -2.03 0.74
N ALA A 119 5.95 -1.51 0.58
CA ALA A 119 6.70 -1.61 -0.66
C ALA A 119 7.00 -3.07 -1.02
N ALA A 120 7.30 -3.92 -0.03
CA ALA A 120 7.51 -5.34 -0.22
C ALA A 120 6.23 -6.08 -0.61
N ALA A 121 5.08 -5.71 -0.02
CA ALA A 121 3.78 -6.25 -0.42
C ALA A 121 3.40 -5.84 -1.86
N ALA A 122 3.69 -4.60 -2.25
CA ALA A 122 3.51 -4.13 -3.63
C ALA A 122 4.43 -4.86 -4.62
N ASP A 123 5.70 -5.06 -4.26
CA ASP A 123 6.66 -5.80 -5.09
C ASP A 123 6.21 -7.26 -5.28
N LEU A 124 5.73 -7.92 -4.22
CA LEU A 124 5.14 -9.26 -4.31
C LEU A 124 3.94 -9.29 -5.27
N ALA A 125 3.03 -8.31 -5.16
CA ALA A 125 1.88 -8.20 -6.03
C ALA A 125 2.29 -7.95 -7.50
N ARG A 126 3.26 -7.08 -7.74
CA ARG A 126 3.78 -6.81 -9.08
C ARG A 126 4.40 -8.03 -9.74
N ARG A 127 5.12 -8.86 -8.99
CA ARG A 127 5.65 -10.15 -9.48
C ARG A 127 4.55 -11.13 -9.87
N SER A 128 3.33 -10.92 -9.36
CA SER A 128 2.14 -11.72 -9.66
C SER A 128 1.24 -11.11 -10.75
N GLY A 129 1.52 -9.90 -11.24
CA GLY A 129 0.78 -9.26 -12.33
C GLY A 129 0.15 -7.91 -11.99
N ALA A 130 0.27 -7.41 -10.75
CA ALA A 130 -0.31 -6.12 -10.38
C ALA A 130 0.37 -4.95 -11.10
N GLU A 131 -0.46 -4.06 -11.64
CA GLU A 131 -0.04 -2.87 -12.37
C GLU A 131 -0.41 -1.58 -11.65
N ARG A 132 -1.57 -1.58 -10.96
CA ARG A 132 -2.15 -0.39 -10.34
C ARG A 132 -2.44 -0.62 -8.85
N PHE A 133 -2.17 0.40 -8.05
CA PHE A 133 -2.32 0.33 -6.61
C PHE A 133 -3.18 1.47 -6.07
N ILE A 134 -4.06 1.15 -5.14
CA ILE A 134 -4.63 2.09 -4.19
C ILE A 134 -4.06 1.75 -2.81
N THR A 135 -3.56 2.75 -2.09
CA THR A 135 -3.10 2.58 -0.72
C THR A 135 -4.16 3.06 0.25
N MET A 136 -4.35 2.35 1.35
CA MET A 136 -5.31 2.70 2.39
C MET A 136 -4.68 2.57 3.78
N GLY A 137 -4.83 3.60 4.63
CA GLY A 137 -4.25 3.56 5.97
C GLY A 137 -5.14 4.18 7.05
N HIS A 138 -5.18 3.53 8.24
CA HIS A 138 -5.89 4.02 9.41
C HIS A 138 -4.92 4.63 10.41
N SER A 139 -5.29 5.79 10.98
CA SER A 139 -4.53 6.45 12.05
C SER A 139 -3.07 6.68 11.66
N PHE A 140 -2.12 6.11 12.40
CA PHE A 140 -0.69 6.07 12.05
C PHE A 140 -0.46 5.57 10.62
N GLY A 141 -1.18 4.54 10.19
CA GLY A 141 -1.01 3.93 8.87
C GLY A 141 -1.35 4.84 7.68
N GLY A 142 -2.04 5.95 7.92
CA GLY A 142 -2.31 6.93 6.87
C GLY A 142 -1.04 7.56 6.30
N ALA A 143 -0.03 7.85 7.13
CA ALA A 143 1.25 8.40 6.68
C ALA A 143 2.05 7.40 5.80
N PRO A 144 2.32 6.15 6.21
CA PRO A 144 2.93 5.16 5.33
C PRO A 144 2.14 4.91 4.04
N ALA A 145 0.79 4.90 4.10
CA ALA A 145 -0.04 4.73 2.89
C ALA A 145 0.16 5.87 1.89
N MET A 146 0.17 7.13 2.33
CA MET A 146 0.42 8.29 1.47
C MET A 146 1.85 8.32 0.93
N GLN A 147 2.86 7.99 1.75
CA GLN A 147 4.25 7.90 1.31
C GLN A 147 4.42 6.80 0.25
N ALA A 148 3.79 5.64 0.43
CA ALA A 148 3.79 4.58 -0.57
C ALA A 148 3.13 5.02 -1.87
N ALA A 149 1.95 5.66 -1.83
CA ALA A 149 1.30 6.23 -3.01
C ALA A 149 2.21 7.23 -3.75
N THR A 150 2.92 8.07 -2.99
CA THR A 150 3.90 9.01 -3.56
C THR A 150 5.02 8.28 -4.29
N ALA A 151 5.57 7.21 -3.69
CA ALA A 151 6.66 6.42 -4.25
C ALA A 151 6.24 5.58 -5.46
N PHE A 152 4.99 5.12 -5.52
CA PHE A 152 4.47 4.31 -6.64
C PHE A 152 4.30 5.12 -7.92
N GLY A 153 4.20 6.45 -7.83
CA GLY A 153 4.13 7.34 -8.99
C GLY A 153 3.00 6.98 -9.94
N VAL A 154 3.32 6.65 -11.19
CA VAL A 154 2.35 6.30 -12.24
C VAL A 154 1.57 5.01 -11.96
N HIS A 155 1.97 4.20 -11.02
CA HIS A 155 1.24 2.99 -10.62
C HIS A 155 0.22 3.26 -9.49
N ALA A 156 0.22 4.47 -8.91
CA ALA A 156 -0.72 4.84 -7.86
C ALA A 156 -2.03 5.35 -8.47
N ALA A 157 -3.10 4.57 -8.36
CA ALA A 157 -4.44 4.92 -8.82
C ALA A 157 -5.23 5.76 -7.80
N GLY A 158 -4.79 5.81 -6.53
CA GLY A 158 -5.41 6.61 -5.49
C GLY A 158 -4.87 6.32 -4.09
N CYS A 159 -5.30 7.15 -3.13
CA CYS A 159 -4.98 6.95 -1.72
C CYS A 159 -6.20 7.23 -0.83
N VAL A 160 -6.39 6.38 0.18
CA VAL A 160 -7.46 6.50 1.20
C VAL A 160 -6.83 6.64 2.57
N THR A 161 -7.29 7.60 3.38
CA THR A 161 -6.92 7.67 4.79
C THR A 161 -8.14 7.69 5.70
N LEU A 162 -8.01 7.05 6.84
CA LEU A 162 -9.06 6.84 7.83
C LEU A 162 -8.56 7.35 9.19
N ALA A 163 -9.13 8.43 9.72
CA ALA A 163 -8.74 9.07 10.98
C ALA A 163 -7.21 9.28 11.09
N THR A 164 -6.57 9.84 10.04
CA THR A 164 -5.11 9.89 9.91
C THR A 164 -4.46 10.92 10.81
N GLN A 165 -3.25 10.63 11.27
CA GLN A 165 -2.35 11.61 11.85
C GLN A 165 -1.73 12.51 10.77
N SER A 166 -1.22 13.70 11.15
CA SER A 166 -0.47 14.59 10.24
C SER A 166 1.03 14.31 10.23
N ALA A 167 1.57 13.78 11.33
CA ALA A 167 3.00 13.46 11.44
C ALA A 167 3.40 12.39 10.42
N GLY A 168 4.49 12.63 9.69
CA GLY A 168 4.99 11.74 8.64
C GLY A 168 4.30 11.91 7.29
N CYS A 169 3.43 12.93 7.13
CA CYS A 169 2.80 13.24 5.84
C CYS A 169 3.56 14.31 5.03
N GLU A 170 4.58 14.95 5.62
CA GLU A 170 5.36 16.00 4.98
C GLU A 170 6.01 15.57 3.65
N PRO A 171 6.51 14.32 3.49
CA PRO A 171 7.05 13.86 2.21
C PRO A 171 6.02 13.71 1.08
N CYS A 172 4.73 13.88 1.39
CA CYS A 172 3.63 13.69 0.44
C CYS A 172 3.12 15.01 -0.15
N GLU A 173 3.95 16.06 -0.13
CA GLU A 173 3.60 17.37 -0.70
C GLU A 173 3.06 17.21 -2.13
N ASP A 174 1.95 17.89 -2.42
CA ASP A 174 1.27 17.89 -3.72
C ASP A 174 0.76 16.49 -4.20
N LEU A 175 0.67 15.48 -3.34
CA LEU A 175 0.18 14.15 -3.73
C LEU A 175 -1.21 14.22 -4.40
N ALA A 176 -2.13 15.01 -3.84
CA ALA A 176 -3.51 15.14 -4.34
C ALA A 176 -3.61 15.90 -5.68
N THR A 177 -2.53 16.52 -6.15
CA THR A 177 -2.47 17.10 -7.50
C THR A 177 -2.12 16.07 -8.57
N ARG A 178 -1.64 14.89 -8.15
CA ARG A 178 -1.15 13.82 -9.04
C ARG A 178 -2.08 12.63 -9.09
N ILE A 179 -2.72 12.29 -7.96
CA ILE A 179 -3.64 11.16 -7.83
C ILE A 179 -4.86 11.55 -7.00
N PRO A 180 -6.01 10.88 -7.17
CA PRO A 180 -7.16 11.03 -6.29
C PRO A 180 -6.83 10.64 -4.85
N VAL A 181 -7.18 11.51 -3.89
CA VAL A 181 -7.05 11.24 -2.45
C VAL A 181 -8.38 11.51 -1.76
N ILE A 182 -8.87 10.52 -0.99
CA ILE A 182 -10.03 10.68 -0.12
C ILE A 182 -9.64 10.40 1.33
N MET A 183 -10.07 11.27 2.23
CA MET A 183 -9.78 11.21 3.65
C MET A 183 -11.09 11.18 4.44
N PHE A 184 -11.23 10.24 5.36
CA PHE A 184 -12.35 10.15 6.28
C PHE A 184 -11.88 10.43 7.70
N HIS A 185 -12.62 11.25 8.45
CA HIS A 185 -12.31 11.53 9.85
C HIS A 185 -13.58 11.73 10.67
N GLY A 186 -13.62 11.12 11.86
CA GLY A 186 -14.75 11.30 12.79
C GLY A 186 -14.70 12.69 13.45
N ASP A 187 -15.83 13.38 13.53
CA ASP A 187 -15.91 14.70 14.19
C ASP A 187 -15.87 14.58 15.73
N LYS A 188 -15.95 13.38 16.27
CA LYS A 188 -15.83 13.04 17.70
C LYS A 188 -14.59 12.20 18.02
N ASP A 189 -13.59 12.24 17.14
CA ASP A 189 -12.33 11.56 17.39
C ASP A 189 -11.61 12.18 18.60
N GLU A 190 -11.51 11.40 19.68
CA GLU A 190 -10.88 11.80 20.92
C GLU A 190 -9.40 11.44 21.03
N ILE A 191 -8.87 10.71 20.03
CA ILE A 191 -7.46 10.31 19.94
C ILE A 191 -6.68 11.30 19.05
N LEU A 192 -7.20 11.54 17.85
CA LEU A 192 -6.65 12.48 16.88
C LEU A 192 -7.75 13.44 16.44
N PRO A 193 -7.63 14.74 16.70
CA PRO A 193 -8.64 15.69 16.24
C PRO A 193 -8.68 15.75 14.72
N PHE A 194 -9.88 15.90 14.13
CA PHE A 194 -10.06 15.91 12.67
C PHE A 194 -9.23 17.00 11.96
N GLN A 195 -8.78 18.03 12.70
CA GLN A 195 -7.83 19.01 12.21
C GLN A 195 -6.51 18.41 11.72
N ALA A 196 -6.15 17.21 12.20
CA ALA A 196 -5.01 16.49 11.67
C ALA A 196 -5.20 16.17 10.17
N SER A 197 -6.37 15.66 9.77
CA SER A 197 -6.69 15.46 8.34
C SER A 197 -6.81 16.76 7.55
N GLN A 198 -7.27 17.86 8.16
CA GLN A 198 -7.25 19.17 7.51
C GLN A 198 -5.82 19.68 7.24
N MET A 199 -4.90 19.44 8.18
CA MET A 199 -3.47 19.73 7.96
C MET A 199 -2.89 18.89 6.85
N VAL A 200 -3.21 17.58 6.83
CA VAL A 200 -2.80 16.68 5.75
C VAL A 200 -3.33 17.18 4.41
N GLN A 201 -4.61 17.56 4.31
CA GLN A 201 -5.21 18.11 3.10
C GLN A 201 -4.45 19.33 2.56
N MET A 202 -3.98 20.21 3.44
CA MET A 202 -3.17 21.36 3.04
C MET A 202 -1.79 20.94 2.53
N VAL A 203 -1.13 20.00 3.20
CA VAL A 203 0.21 19.50 2.83
C VAL A 203 0.19 18.82 1.46
N ILE A 204 -0.80 17.94 1.22
CA ILE A 204 -0.89 17.17 -0.03
C ILE A 204 -1.48 17.97 -1.22
N GLY A 205 -1.83 19.23 -1.03
CA GLY A 205 -2.34 20.10 -2.09
C GLY A 205 -3.80 19.88 -2.47
N GLY A 206 -4.63 19.27 -1.57
CA GLY A 206 -6.07 19.07 -1.82
C GLY A 206 -6.57 17.70 -1.39
N GLY A 207 -7.41 17.08 -2.23
CA GLY A 207 -8.11 15.84 -1.93
C GLY A 207 -9.48 16.06 -1.28
N GLU A 208 -10.30 15.03 -1.25
CA GLU A 208 -11.61 15.06 -0.60
C GLU A 208 -11.47 14.74 0.89
N LEU A 209 -11.95 15.62 1.77
CA LEU A 209 -12.05 15.35 3.21
C LEU A 209 -13.52 15.18 3.59
N VAL A 210 -13.88 13.98 4.06
CA VAL A 210 -15.23 13.62 4.53
C VAL A 210 -15.21 13.56 6.05
N LEU A 211 -15.91 14.51 6.70
CA LEU A 211 -16.13 14.46 8.14
C LEU A 211 -17.34 13.57 8.42
N LEU A 212 -17.17 12.61 9.29
CA LEU A 212 -18.19 11.62 9.67
C LEU A 212 -18.84 12.05 10.99
N PRO A 213 -20.11 12.51 10.96
CA PRO A 213 -20.78 13.04 12.14
C PRO A 213 -20.96 11.97 13.23
N GLY A 214 -20.56 12.30 14.45
CA GLY A 214 -20.68 11.42 15.62
C GLY A 214 -19.65 10.31 15.71
N ALA A 215 -18.83 10.10 14.69
CA ALA A 215 -17.83 9.04 14.68
C ALA A 215 -16.59 9.39 15.50
N GLY A 216 -16.10 8.42 16.27
CA GLY A 216 -14.84 8.46 17.02
C GLY A 216 -13.65 7.98 16.17
N HIS A 217 -12.51 7.70 16.83
CA HIS A 217 -11.26 7.30 16.17
C HIS A 217 -11.36 6.00 15.37
N LEU A 218 -12.17 5.04 15.83
CA LEU A 218 -12.36 3.76 15.14
C LEU A 218 -13.45 3.81 14.06
N LEU A 219 -14.12 4.95 13.87
CA LEU A 219 -15.13 5.17 12.83
C LEU A 219 -16.29 4.15 12.84
N THR A 220 -16.54 3.52 13.99
CA THR A 220 -17.55 2.45 14.15
C THR A 220 -18.95 2.95 13.82
N GLU A 221 -19.28 4.19 14.21
CA GLU A 221 -20.58 4.81 14.01
C GLU A 221 -20.90 5.07 12.52
N ALA A 222 -19.87 5.13 11.68
CA ALA A 222 -19.99 5.41 10.23
C ALA A 222 -19.69 4.18 9.35
N GLN A 223 -19.70 2.96 9.92
CA GLN A 223 -19.29 1.75 9.22
C GLN A 223 -20.03 1.51 7.90
N THR A 224 -21.34 1.74 7.87
CA THR A 224 -22.16 1.54 6.66
C THR A 224 -21.79 2.55 5.57
N GLU A 225 -21.72 3.83 5.93
CA GLU A 225 -21.34 4.90 4.99
C GLU A 225 -19.94 4.66 4.40
N LEU A 226 -18.97 4.27 5.23
CA LEU A 226 -17.61 3.95 4.77
C LEU A 226 -17.59 2.80 3.79
N ARG A 227 -18.29 1.69 4.09
CA ARG A 227 -18.38 0.54 3.17
C ARG A 227 -19.00 0.92 1.83
N GLU A 228 -20.13 1.59 1.86
CA GLU A 228 -20.83 2.02 0.64
C GLU A 228 -19.94 2.96 -0.20
N ARG A 229 -19.35 3.97 0.44
CA ARG A 229 -18.52 4.95 -0.24
C ARG A 229 -17.27 4.34 -0.86
N LEU A 230 -16.56 3.49 -0.12
CA LEU A 230 -15.32 2.87 -0.58
C LEU A 230 -15.55 1.80 -1.65
N ASN A 231 -16.64 1.04 -1.57
CA ASN A 231 -17.04 0.08 -2.60
C ASN A 231 -17.41 0.74 -3.94
N MET A 232 -17.78 2.02 -3.94
CA MET A 232 -17.99 2.80 -5.17
C MET A 232 -16.69 3.47 -5.61
N TRP A 233 -16.01 4.14 -4.70
CA TRP A 233 -14.85 4.98 -5.01
C TRP A 233 -13.66 4.16 -5.53
N ILE A 234 -13.32 3.03 -4.89
CA ILE A 234 -12.14 2.23 -5.25
C ILE A 234 -12.21 1.71 -6.70
N PRO A 235 -13.29 1.03 -7.15
CA PRO A 235 -13.38 0.56 -8.53
C PRO A 235 -13.40 1.71 -9.55
N GLU A 236 -14.03 2.84 -9.20
CA GLU A 236 -14.06 4.04 -10.05
C GLU A 236 -12.65 4.59 -10.29
N GLN A 237 -11.80 4.68 -9.23
CA GLN A 237 -10.45 5.19 -9.40
C GLN A 237 -9.57 4.27 -10.25
N PHE A 238 -9.67 2.96 -10.09
CA PHE A 238 -8.97 2.03 -10.96
C PHE A 238 -9.41 2.16 -12.42
N ALA A 239 -10.73 2.26 -12.68
CA ALA A 239 -11.26 2.43 -14.04
C ALA A 239 -10.79 3.75 -14.66
N ASN A 240 -10.80 4.86 -13.90
CA ASN A 240 -10.35 6.17 -14.38
C ASN A 240 -8.85 6.16 -14.68
N HIS A 241 -8.06 5.54 -13.85
CA HIS A 241 -6.61 5.43 -14.02
C HIS A 241 -6.27 4.61 -15.28
N ALA A 242 -6.94 3.46 -15.50
CA ALA A 242 -6.74 2.65 -16.69
C ALA A 242 -7.13 3.37 -17.99
N ALA A 243 -8.13 4.26 -17.95
CA ALA A 243 -8.56 5.03 -19.11
C ALA A 243 -7.64 6.22 -19.45
N GLY A 244 -6.82 6.67 -18.48
CA GLY A 244 -5.90 7.81 -18.63
C GLY A 244 -4.45 7.41 -18.92
N SER A 245 -4.15 6.11 -18.86
CA SER A 245 -2.83 5.52 -19.16
C SER A 245 -2.76 5.10 -20.63
#